data_0b7d6e1de4d390517fcbddb06d28512c
#
_entry.id   0b7d6e1de4d390517fcbddb06d28512c
#
_cell.length_a   1.000
_cell.length_b   1.000
_cell.length_c   1.000
_cell.angle_alpha   90.00
_cell.angle_beta   90.00
_cell.angle_gamma   90.00
#
_symmetry.space_group_name_H-M   'P 1'
#
loop_
_entity.id
_entity.type
_entity.pdbx_description
1 polymer ?
#
loop_
_entity_poly.entity_id
_entity_poly.type
_entity_poly.pdbx_seq_one_letter_code
_entity_poly.pdbx_strand_id
1 'polypeptide(L)'
;MNPNQKIITIGSFSLVIATICFLMQIAILVTTVTLYFKRHDYNSLPNNQVILCEPTIIERNKTEIVYLNNTIIEKEICPKLAEYRDWSKPQCNITGFAPFSKDNSIRLSAGGDIWVTREPYVSCDPEKCYQFALSQGTTLNNGHSNNTVHDRTPYRTLLMNELGVPFHLGTRQVCMAWSSSSCHDGKAWLHVCITGNDNNATASFIYNGRLVDSIGSWSKNILRTQESECVCINGTCTVVMTDGSASGKADTKIVFVEEGKIVHISTLSGSAQHVEECSCYPRFPGVRCVCRDNWKGSNRPIVDISVKNYSIVSSYVCSGLVGDTPRKGDSVSSSYCLNPNNEKGGHGVKGWAFDDGNDVWMGRTINETSRLGYETFKVIEGWSKANSKLQTNRQVIVEKGDRSGYSGIFSVEGKSCINRCFYVELIRGRKEETRVWWTSNSIVVFCGTSGTYGTGSWPDGADINLMPI
;
A
#
# COMPACT_ATOMS: atom_id res chain seq x y z
N MET A 1 -6.53 -13.06 -83.99
CA MET A 1 -5.64 -13.37 -82.87
C MET A 1 -5.82 -14.83 -82.51
N ASN A 2 -4.75 -15.60 -82.60
CA ASN A 2 -4.75 -17.03 -82.46
C ASN A 2 -4.97 -17.44 -80.99
N PRO A 3 -5.98 -18.22 -80.58
CA PRO A 3 -6.31 -18.57 -79.23
C PRO A 3 -5.18 -19.30 -78.50
N ASN A 4 -4.24 -19.90 -79.21
CA ASN A 4 -3.12 -20.65 -78.60
C ASN A 4 -1.98 -19.74 -78.03
N GLN A 5 -1.93 -18.45 -78.35
CA GLN A 5 -0.95 -17.53 -77.80
C GLN A 5 -1.34 -17.00 -76.40
N LYS A 6 -2.62 -17.01 -76.03
CA LYS A 6 -3.11 -16.51 -74.72
C LYS A 6 -2.88 -17.48 -73.57
N ILE A 7 -2.82 -18.79 -73.88
CA ILE A 7 -2.66 -19.83 -72.81
C ILE A 7 -1.19 -19.93 -72.34
N ILE A 8 -0.24 -19.70 -73.27
CA ILE A 8 1.20 -19.79 -72.93
C ILE A 8 1.64 -18.65 -72.02
N THR A 9 1.04 -17.45 -72.20
CA THR A 9 1.38 -16.29 -71.40
C THR A 9 0.85 -16.39 -69.96
N ILE A 10 -0.28 -17.01 -69.72
CA ILE A 10 -0.85 -17.20 -68.38
C ILE A 10 -0.08 -18.27 -67.58
N GLY A 11 0.34 -19.37 -68.30
CA GLY A 11 1.16 -20.42 -67.69
C GLY A 11 2.54 -19.92 -67.24
N SER A 12 3.17 -19.04 -68.05
CA SER A 12 4.49 -18.47 -67.72
C SER A 12 4.44 -17.51 -66.52
N PHE A 13 3.37 -16.73 -66.37
CA PHE A 13 3.19 -15.83 -65.23
C PHE A 13 2.94 -16.59 -63.91
N SER A 14 2.18 -17.68 -63.99
CA SER A 14 1.91 -18.54 -62.83
C SER A 14 3.18 -19.24 -62.34
N LEU A 15 4.06 -19.68 -63.27
CA LEU A 15 5.33 -20.31 -62.92
C LEU A 15 6.32 -19.33 -62.29
N VAL A 16 6.36 -18.09 -62.73
CA VAL A 16 7.23 -17.03 -62.16
C VAL A 16 6.79 -16.66 -60.75
N ILE A 17 5.49 -16.54 -60.51
CA ILE A 17 4.96 -16.25 -59.16
C ILE A 17 5.27 -17.41 -58.20
N ALA A 18 5.09 -18.66 -58.63
CA ALA A 18 5.38 -19.84 -57.85
C ALA A 18 6.88 -19.92 -57.45
N THR A 19 7.78 -19.59 -58.37
CA THR A 19 9.23 -19.55 -58.09
C THR A 19 9.61 -18.42 -57.16
N ILE A 20 9.01 -17.24 -57.26
CA ILE A 20 9.25 -16.14 -56.34
C ILE A 20 8.78 -16.51 -54.93
N CYS A 21 7.58 -17.09 -54.77
CA CYS A 21 7.09 -17.55 -53.46
C CYS A 21 7.98 -18.63 -52.85
N PHE A 22 8.49 -19.56 -53.65
CA PHE A 22 9.39 -20.61 -53.20
C PHE A 22 10.75 -20.03 -52.74
N LEU A 23 11.30 -19.06 -53.47
CA LEU A 23 12.54 -18.35 -53.06
C LEU A 23 12.39 -17.54 -51.79
N MET A 24 11.22 -16.90 -51.61
CA MET A 24 10.91 -16.19 -50.35
C MET A 24 10.81 -17.15 -49.17
N GLN A 25 10.22 -18.34 -49.33
CA GLN A 25 10.16 -19.36 -48.28
C GLN A 25 11.56 -19.89 -47.92
N ILE A 26 12.44 -20.09 -48.91
CA ILE A 26 13.83 -20.48 -48.67
C ILE A 26 14.59 -19.38 -47.92
N ALA A 27 14.41 -18.12 -48.31
CA ALA A 27 15.03 -17.00 -47.63
C ALA A 27 14.59 -16.89 -46.16
N ILE A 28 13.31 -17.11 -45.88
CA ILE A 28 12.80 -17.14 -44.51
C ILE A 28 13.37 -18.32 -43.71
N LEU A 29 13.47 -19.50 -44.36
CA LEU A 29 14.04 -20.69 -43.73
C LEU A 29 15.54 -20.49 -43.41
N VAL A 30 16.31 -19.92 -44.32
CA VAL A 30 17.73 -19.65 -44.14
C VAL A 30 17.94 -18.60 -43.03
N THR A 31 17.12 -17.56 -42.96
CA THR A 31 17.21 -16.57 -41.90
C THR A 31 16.82 -17.14 -40.54
N THR A 32 15.81 -18.00 -40.46
CA THR A 32 15.43 -18.67 -39.20
C THR A 32 16.50 -19.69 -38.76
N VAL A 33 17.10 -20.44 -39.69
CA VAL A 33 18.17 -21.37 -39.39
C VAL A 33 19.44 -20.65 -39.00
N THR A 34 19.80 -19.54 -39.65
CA THR A 34 20.97 -18.72 -39.23
C THR A 34 20.76 -18.08 -37.88
N LEU A 35 19.55 -17.63 -37.55
CA LEU A 35 19.22 -17.15 -36.23
C LEU A 35 19.26 -18.27 -35.18
N TYR A 36 18.81 -19.48 -35.54
CA TYR A 36 18.90 -20.67 -34.68
C TYR A 36 20.32 -21.09 -34.41
N PHE A 37 21.18 -21.13 -35.44
CA PHE A 37 22.62 -21.45 -35.26
C PHE A 37 23.38 -20.34 -34.55
N LYS A 38 23.07 -19.07 -34.81
CA LYS A 38 23.64 -17.95 -34.08
C LYS A 38 23.27 -17.97 -32.60
N ARG A 39 22.12 -18.56 -32.27
CA ARG A 39 21.66 -18.78 -30.89
C ARG A 39 22.36 -20.01 -30.26
N HIS A 40 22.78 -20.98 -31.06
CA HIS A 40 23.48 -22.19 -30.58
C HIS A 40 24.98 -22.02 -30.44
N ASP A 41 25.61 -21.14 -31.24
CA ASP A 41 27.04 -20.85 -31.14
C ASP A 41 27.43 -20.04 -29.88
N TYR A 42 26.45 -19.51 -29.17
CA TYR A 42 26.67 -18.88 -27.87
C TYR A 42 27.03 -19.87 -26.75
N ASN A 43 26.95 -21.17 -27.02
CA ASN A 43 27.25 -22.21 -26.03
C ASN A 43 28.69 -22.79 -26.14
N SER A 44 29.54 -22.25 -27.02
CA SER A 44 30.93 -22.66 -27.13
C SER A 44 31.92 -21.53 -26.87
N LEU A 45 31.91 -21.00 -25.65
CA LEU A 45 32.95 -20.12 -25.13
C LEU A 45 33.96 -20.96 -24.30
N PRO A 46 35.28 -20.66 -24.41
CA PRO A 46 36.26 -21.46 -23.74
C PRO A 46 36.17 -21.42 -22.23
N ASN A 47 36.49 -22.55 -21.62
CA ASN A 47 36.39 -22.96 -20.23
C ASN A 47 37.07 -22.06 -19.18
N ASN A 48 36.79 -20.78 -19.06
CA ASN A 48 37.19 -19.97 -17.90
C ASN A 48 36.37 -18.70 -17.66
N GLN A 49 35.17 -18.61 -18.23
CA GLN A 49 34.23 -17.53 -17.84
C GLN A 49 33.02 -18.13 -17.17
N VAL A 50 32.89 -17.91 -15.89
CA VAL A 50 31.69 -18.21 -15.12
C VAL A 50 30.64 -17.22 -15.58
N ILE A 51 29.64 -17.67 -16.37
CA ILE A 51 28.46 -16.89 -16.69
C ILE A 51 27.60 -16.94 -15.45
N LEU A 52 27.56 -15.84 -14.71
CA LEU A 52 26.79 -15.69 -13.45
C LEU A 52 25.33 -15.28 -13.65
N CYS A 53 24.84 -15.23 -14.88
CA CYS A 53 23.48 -14.78 -15.16
C CYS A 53 22.73 -15.78 -16.04
N GLU A 54 21.60 -16.28 -15.56
CA GLU A 54 20.64 -16.97 -16.43
C GLU A 54 19.96 -15.96 -17.38
N PRO A 55 19.75 -16.30 -18.67
CA PRO A 55 19.18 -15.37 -19.63
C PRO A 55 17.66 -15.25 -19.45
N THR A 56 17.23 -14.33 -18.63
CA THR A 56 15.89 -13.76 -18.70
C THR A 56 15.97 -12.43 -19.45
N ILE A 57 14.96 -12.10 -20.23
CA ILE A 57 14.88 -10.92 -21.10
C ILE A 57 15.37 -9.67 -20.34
N ILE A 58 16.56 -9.18 -20.72
CA ILE A 58 17.27 -8.11 -20.01
C ILE A 58 17.32 -6.89 -20.91
N GLU A 59 16.90 -5.75 -20.38
CA GLU A 59 17.24 -4.45 -20.95
C GLU A 59 18.76 -4.22 -20.83
N ARG A 60 19.46 -4.17 -21.95
CA ARG A 60 20.89 -3.92 -22.03
C ARG A 60 21.17 -2.43 -21.84
N ASN A 61 21.63 -1.99 -20.70
CA ASN A 61 22.09 -0.58 -20.59
C ASN A 61 23.08 -0.26 -19.45
N LYS A 62 23.91 -1.19 -18.95
CA LYS A 62 25.03 -0.80 -18.07
C LYS A 62 26.24 -1.69 -18.31
N THR A 63 27.29 -1.11 -18.90
CA THR A 63 28.62 -1.69 -18.99
C THR A 63 29.55 -0.99 -18.00
N GLU A 64 30.25 -1.74 -17.18
CA GLU A 64 31.36 -1.24 -16.39
C GLU A 64 32.67 -1.54 -17.09
N ILE A 65 33.51 -0.52 -17.29
CA ILE A 65 34.82 -0.67 -17.91
C ILE A 65 35.85 -1.06 -16.84
N VAL A 66 36.36 -2.27 -16.90
CA VAL A 66 37.39 -2.75 -15.98
C VAL A 66 38.71 -2.85 -16.74
N TYR A 67 39.76 -2.24 -16.19
CA TYR A 67 41.12 -2.32 -16.73
C TYR A 67 41.89 -3.50 -16.11
N LEU A 68 42.25 -4.46 -16.90
CA LEU A 68 43.14 -5.55 -16.48
C LEU A 68 44.34 -5.59 -17.44
N ASN A 69 45.56 -5.41 -16.92
CA ASN A 69 46.83 -5.45 -17.69
C ASN A 69 46.80 -4.57 -18.95
N ASN A 70 46.33 -3.32 -18.86
CA ASN A 70 46.19 -2.37 -19.97
C ASN A 70 45.26 -2.81 -21.11
N THR A 71 44.43 -3.81 -20.90
CA THR A 71 43.39 -4.20 -21.85
C THR A 71 42.04 -3.77 -21.31
N ILE A 72 41.25 -3.10 -22.14
CA ILE A 72 39.87 -2.72 -21.80
C ILE A 72 39.00 -3.99 -21.89
N ILE A 73 38.49 -4.45 -20.78
CA ILE A 73 37.51 -5.53 -20.74
C ILE A 73 36.16 -4.89 -20.43
N GLU A 74 35.28 -4.87 -21.41
CA GLU A 74 33.88 -4.54 -21.16
C GLU A 74 33.25 -5.69 -20.36
N LYS A 75 32.99 -5.42 -19.09
CA LYS A 75 32.27 -6.36 -18.24
C LYS A 75 30.80 -5.99 -18.30
N GLU A 76 29.99 -6.85 -18.91
CA GLU A 76 28.56 -6.73 -18.85
C GLU A 76 28.12 -6.94 -17.39
N ILE A 77 27.63 -5.87 -16.75
CA ILE A 77 27.10 -5.98 -15.38
C ILE A 77 25.71 -6.56 -15.52
N CYS A 78 25.54 -7.80 -15.06
CA CYS A 78 24.23 -8.36 -14.92
C CYS A 78 23.41 -7.50 -13.96
N PRO A 79 22.22 -7.01 -14.36
CA PRO A 79 21.34 -6.36 -13.41
C PRO A 79 21.03 -7.34 -12.28
N LYS A 80 21.11 -6.86 -11.05
CA LYS A 80 20.79 -7.67 -9.88
C LYS A 80 19.35 -8.16 -10.06
N LEU A 81 19.14 -9.48 -10.03
CA LEU A 81 17.80 -10.06 -10.06
C LEU A 81 16.98 -9.48 -8.90
N ALA A 82 15.75 -9.10 -9.19
CA ALA A 82 14.84 -8.62 -8.16
C ALA A 82 14.61 -9.74 -7.13
N GLU A 83 14.88 -9.43 -5.88
CA GLU A 83 14.69 -10.34 -4.75
C GLU A 83 13.51 -9.88 -3.90
N TYR A 84 12.96 -10.79 -3.11
CA TYR A 84 11.98 -10.44 -2.10
C TYR A 84 12.60 -9.52 -1.05
N ARG A 85 11.78 -8.65 -0.46
CA ARG A 85 12.24 -7.69 0.55
C ARG A 85 12.77 -8.40 1.78
N ASP A 86 13.86 -7.87 2.33
CA ASP A 86 14.47 -8.36 3.57
C ASP A 86 14.05 -7.49 4.76
N TRP A 87 13.12 -7.99 5.56
CA TRP A 87 12.65 -7.36 6.78
C TRP A 87 13.33 -7.91 8.04
N SER A 88 14.37 -8.74 7.90
CA SER A 88 15.05 -9.39 9.03
C SER A 88 15.95 -8.46 9.85
N LYS A 89 16.23 -7.27 9.34
CA LYS A 89 17.02 -6.26 10.05
C LYS A 89 16.30 -5.76 11.29
N PRO A 90 17.04 -5.33 12.34
CA PRO A 90 16.40 -4.77 13.53
C PRO A 90 15.68 -3.46 13.19
N GLN A 91 14.72 -3.09 14.02
CA GLN A 91 14.07 -1.79 13.95
C GLN A 91 15.07 -0.67 14.24
N CYS A 92 15.02 0.40 13.46
CA CYS A 92 15.85 1.58 13.68
C CYS A 92 15.57 2.18 15.07
N ASN A 93 16.57 2.77 15.68
CA ASN A 93 16.38 3.53 16.92
C ASN A 93 15.56 4.79 16.61
N ILE A 94 14.41 4.94 17.28
CA ILE A 94 13.49 6.03 17.07
C ILE A 94 13.34 6.82 18.36
N THR A 95 13.64 8.12 18.32
CA THR A 95 13.44 9.07 19.41
C THR A 95 12.34 10.07 19.11
N GLY A 96 11.87 10.11 17.89
CA GLY A 96 10.79 10.96 17.42
C GLY A 96 10.58 10.80 15.93
N PHE A 97 9.80 11.70 15.36
CA PHE A 97 9.43 11.66 13.94
C PHE A 97 9.73 13.00 13.27
N ALA A 98 10.29 12.95 12.08
CA ALA A 98 10.59 14.11 11.27
C ALA A 98 9.63 14.21 10.08
N PRO A 99 9.24 15.43 9.65
CA PRO A 99 8.44 15.61 8.44
C PRO A 99 9.13 15.00 7.25
N PHE A 100 8.37 14.28 6.42
CA PHE A 100 8.89 13.61 5.24
C PHE A 100 8.22 14.08 3.95
N SER A 101 6.89 14.25 3.95
CA SER A 101 6.14 14.71 2.79
C SER A 101 4.82 15.36 3.18
N LYS A 102 4.35 16.25 2.32
CA LYS A 102 3.03 16.89 2.41
C LYS A 102 2.57 17.22 1.00
N ASP A 103 1.38 16.78 0.59
CA ASP A 103 0.94 16.93 -0.81
C ASP A 103 0.17 18.23 -1.11
N ASN A 104 -0.41 18.88 -0.11
CA ASN A 104 -1.21 20.11 -0.26
C ASN A 104 -2.38 19.99 -1.26
N SER A 105 -2.97 18.80 -1.42
CA SER A 105 -3.99 18.52 -2.44
C SER A 105 -5.18 19.48 -2.37
N ILE A 106 -5.66 19.78 -1.17
CA ILE A 106 -6.84 20.66 -0.99
C ILE A 106 -6.51 22.09 -1.45
N ARG A 107 -5.37 22.63 -1.08
CA ARG A 107 -4.94 23.96 -1.54
C ARG A 107 -4.84 24.03 -3.07
N LEU A 108 -4.26 23.00 -3.67
CA LEU A 108 -4.10 22.93 -5.12
C LEU A 108 -5.44 22.76 -5.84
N SER A 109 -6.44 22.19 -5.19
CA SER A 109 -7.80 22.06 -5.72
C SER A 109 -8.54 23.39 -5.89
N ALA A 110 -8.09 24.46 -5.26
CA ALA A 110 -8.68 25.78 -5.43
C ALA A 110 -8.53 26.30 -6.88
N GLY A 111 -7.46 25.93 -7.57
CA GLY A 111 -7.16 26.39 -8.93
C GLY A 111 -6.78 25.28 -9.90
N GLY A 112 -6.78 24.02 -9.50
CA GLY A 112 -6.37 22.87 -10.31
C GLY A 112 -7.34 21.71 -10.24
N ASP A 113 -7.23 20.81 -11.21
CA ASP A 113 -8.02 19.59 -11.29
C ASP A 113 -7.36 18.49 -10.45
N ILE A 114 -7.73 18.42 -9.17
CA ILE A 114 -7.25 17.44 -8.20
C ILE A 114 -8.40 16.53 -7.80
N TRP A 115 -8.16 15.23 -7.82
CA TRP A 115 -9.17 14.23 -7.45
C TRP A 115 -9.65 14.41 -6.01
N VAL A 116 -10.96 14.27 -5.82
CA VAL A 116 -11.57 14.10 -4.50
C VAL A 116 -11.21 12.72 -4.00
N THR A 117 -10.64 12.64 -2.81
CA THR A 117 -10.13 11.39 -2.24
C THR A 117 -10.50 11.25 -0.78
N ARG A 118 -10.47 10.02 -0.29
CA ARG A 118 -10.41 9.66 1.12
C ARG A 118 -9.64 8.35 1.30
N GLU A 119 -9.38 8.01 2.53
CA GLU A 119 -8.65 6.81 2.94
C GLU A 119 -7.28 6.70 2.25
N PRO A 120 -6.42 7.75 2.36
CA PRO A 120 -5.09 7.69 1.78
C PRO A 120 -4.19 6.75 2.57
N TYR A 121 -3.18 6.22 1.91
CA TYR A 121 -2.08 5.53 2.58
C TYR A 121 -0.79 5.63 1.78
N VAL A 122 0.30 5.21 2.38
CA VAL A 122 1.63 5.21 1.78
C VAL A 122 2.20 3.80 1.84
N SER A 123 2.85 3.39 0.78
CA SER A 123 3.63 2.17 0.71
C SER A 123 4.82 2.38 -0.20
N CYS A 124 5.94 1.71 0.10
CA CYS A 124 7.18 1.89 -0.63
C CYS A 124 7.56 0.60 -1.36
N ASP A 125 8.13 0.74 -2.56
CA ASP A 125 8.92 -0.32 -3.17
C ASP A 125 10.36 -0.25 -2.61
N PRO A 126 11.29 -1.11 -3.02
CA PRO A 126 12.66 -1.04 -2.52
C PRO A 126 13.41 0.26 -2.81
N GLU A 127 12.94 1.08 -3.75
CA GLU A 127 13.63 2.30 -4.20
C GLU A 127 12.92 3.57 -3.76
N LYS A 128 11.60 3.66 -3.84
CA LYS A 128 10.82 4.87 -3.54
C LYS A 128 9.46 4.58 -2.95
N CYS A 129 8.88 5.62 -2.36
CA CYS A 129 7.56 5.58 -1.75
C CYS A 129 6.48 6.15 -2.66
N TYR A 130 5.28 5.62 -2.51
CA TYR A 130 4.09 6.01 -3.25
C TYR A 130 2.96 6.35 -2.30
N GLN A 131 2.16 7.31 -2.70
CA GLN A 131 0.90 7.59 -2.03
C GLN A 131 -0.27 7.00 -2.80
N PHE A 132 -1.21 6.48 -2.06
CA PHE A 132 -2.45 5.87 -2.54
C PHE A 132 -3.62 6.59 -1.93
N ALA A 133 -4.73 6.65 -2.62
CA ALA A 133 -6.01 7.07 -2.04
C ALA A 133 -7.16 6.52 -2.87
N LEU A 134 -8.34 6.48 -2.28
CA LEU A 134 -9.56 6.11 -2.96
C LEU A 134 -10.24 7.38 -3.48
N SER A 135 -10.34 7.51 -4.80
CA SER A 135 -11.04 8.62 -5.45
C SER A 135 -12.55 8.50 -5.32
N GLN A 136 -13.25 9.57 -5.56
CA GLN A 136 -14.71 9.57 -5.71
C GLN A 136 -15.16 9.64 -7.19
N GLY A 137 -14.20 9.44 -8.13
CA GLY A 137 -14.47 9.50 -9.56
C GLY A 137 -14.66 10.90 -10.12
N THR A 138 -14.31 11.94 -9.37
CA THR A 138 -14.42 13.34 -9.77
C THR A 138 -13.30 14.19 -9.19
N THR A 139 -13.06 15.34 -9.77
CA THR A 139 -12.19 16.38 -9.18
C THR A 139 -12.99 17.31 -8.27
N LEU A 140 -12.31 17.96 -7.33
CA LEU A 140 -12.95 18.78 -6.32
C LEU A 140 -13.64 20.01 -6.93
N ASN A 141 -13.03 20.64 -7.91
CA ASN A 141 -13.57 21.82 -8.60
C ASN A 141 -14.57 21.51 -9.73
N ASN A 142 -15.02 20.25 -9.81
CA ASN A 142 -16.04 19.80 -10.74
C ASN A 142 -17.41 19.79 -10.06
N GLY A 143 -18.49 20.11 -10.78
CA GLY A 143 -19.86 20.10 -10.27
C GLY A 143 -20.36 18.76 -9.71
N HIS A 144 -19.65 17.67 -9.96
CA HIS A 144 -19.94 16.32 -9.43
C HIS A 144 -19.28 16.05 -8.08
N SER A 145 -18.54 16.98 -7.48
CA SER A 145 -17.89 16.83 -6.19
C SER A 145 -18.86 16.81 -5.00
N ASN A 146 -20.10 17.22 -5.20
CA ASN A 146 -21.14 17.21 -4.19
C ASN A 146 -21.44 15.79 -3.69
N ASN A 147 -21.73 15.64 -2.39
CA ASN A 147 -22.05 14.37 -1.74
C ASN A 147 -20.90 13.32 -1.78
N THR A 148 -19.65 13.74 -1.92
CA THR A 148 -18.50 12.84 -1.85
C THR A 148 -18.18 12.39 -0.42
N VAL A 149 -19.05 12.69 0.52
CA VAL A 149 -19.02 12.15 1.89
C VAL A 149 -19.33 10.64 1.95
N HIS A 150 -19.92 10.07 0.91
CA HIS A 150 -20.29 8.65 0.87
C HIS A 150 -19.05 7.76 0.73
N ASP A 151 -18.94 6.75 1.59
CA ASP A 151 -17.79 5.87 1.65
C ASP A 151 -17.73 4.87 0.48
N ARG A 152 -18.87 4.40 0.03
CA ARG A 152 -18.96 3.37 -1.02
C ARG A 152 -19.86 3.82 -2.15
N THR A 153 -19.24 3.91 -3.31
CA THR A 153 -19.93 4.18 -4.57
C THR A 153 -19.28 3.32 -5.68
N PRO A 154 -19.99 3.04 -6.76
CA PRO A 154 -19.40 2.27 -7.88
C PRO A 154 -18.36 3.07 -8.68
N TYR A 155 -18.18 4.35 -8.40
CA TYR A 155 -17.26 5.24 -9.13
C TYR A 155 -15.89 5.35 -8.46
N ARG A 156 -15.70 4.82 -7.28
CA ARG A 156 -14.44 4.94 -6.55
C ARG A 156 -13.37 4.08 -7.20
N THR A 157 -12.17 4.65 -7.29
CA THR A 157 -10.98 3.98 -7.82
C THR A 157 -9.80 4.17 -6.89
N LEU A 158 -8.88 3.21 -6.90
CA LEU A 158 -7.60 3.33 -6.21
C LEU A 158 -6.65 4.14 -7.08
N LEU A 159 -6.21 5.28 -6.58
CA LEU A 159 -5.18 6.12 -7.18
C LEU A 159 -3.81 5.76 -6.61
N MET A 160 -2.79 5.85 -7.46
CA MET A 160 -1.40 5.64 -7.09
C MET A 160 -0.53 6.70 -7.74
N ASN A 161 0.29 7.39 -6.95
CA ASN A 161 1.26 8.35 -7.46
C ASN A 161 2.53 8.32 -6.62
N GLU A 162 3.61 8.89 -7.10
CA GLU A 162 4.81 9.06 -6.28
C GLU A 162 4.51 9.94 -5.07
N LEU A 163 5.16 9.64 -3.94
CA LEU A 163 4.93 10.37 -2.70
C LEU A 163 5.24 11.86 -2.87
N GLY A 164 4.31 12.70 -2.43
CA GLY A 164 4.40 14.16 -2.55
C GLY A 164 3.80 14.72 -3.84
N VAL A 165 3.48 13.92 -4.82
CA VAL A 165 2.81 14.34 -6.05
C VAL A 165 1.30 14.27 -5.84
N PRO A 166 0.57 15.39 -5.92
CA PRO A 166 -0.88 15.40 -5.73
C PRO A 166 -1.59 14.59 -6.81
N PHE A 167 -2.80 14.13 -6.51
CA PHE A 167 -3.62 13.33 -7.43
C PHE A 167 -4.28 14.20 -8.50
N HIS A 168 -3.49 14.59 -9.50
CA HIS A 168 -3.95 15.33 -10.68
C HIS A 168 -4.63 14.40 -11.71
N LEU A 169 -5.15 14.97 -12.80
CA LEU A 169 -5.86 14.21 -13.84
C LEU A 169 -5.00 13.12 -14.53
N GLY A 170 -3.68 13.28 -14.55
CA GLY A 170 -2.75 12.29 -15.10
C GLY A 170 -2.39 11.16 -14.12
N THR A 171 -2.96 11.13 -12.91
CA THR A 171 -2.67 10.10 -11.91
C THR A 171 -3.20 8.75 -12.36
N ARG A 172 -2.40 7.70 -12.13
CA ARG A 172 -2.77 6.33 -12.43
C ARG A 172 -3.92 5.86 -11.55
N GLN A 173 -4.96 5.35 -12.19
CA GLN A 173 -6.06 4.63 -11.54
C GLN A 173 -5.77 3.13 -11.66
N VAL A 174 -5.55 2.47 -10.54
CA VAL A 174 -5.11 1.07 -10.51
C VAL A 174 -6.28 0.11 -10.73
N CYS A 175 -7.39 0.36 -10.05
CA CYS A 175 -8.55 -0.54 -10.03
C CYS A 175 -9.79 0.19 -9.50
N MET A 176 -10.95 -0.42 -9.73
CA MET A 176 -12.19 -0.01 -9.06
C MET A 176 -12.14 -0.49 -7.62
N ALA A 177 -12.28 0.40 -6.66
CA ALA A 177 -12.27 0.06 -5.24
C ALA A 177 -12.88 1.16 -4.38
N TRP A 178 -13.61 0.76 -3.35
CA TRP A 178 -13.99 1.61 -2.23
C TRP A 178 -13.34 1.15 -0.91
N SER A 179 -12.59 0.07 -0.94
CA SER A 179 -11.68 -0.38 0.13
C SER A 179 -10.47 -1.05 -0.50
N SER A 180 -9.28 -0.82 0.03
CA SER A 180 -8.06 -1.33 -0.60
C SER A 180 -6.89 -1.54 0.35
N SER A 181 -5.91 -2.26 -0.12
CA SER A 181 -4.59 -2.43 0.47
C SER A 181 -3.58 -2.66 -0.65
N SER A 182 -2.36 -2.21 -0.46
CA SER A 182 -1.30 -2.42 -1.43
C SER A 182 0.02 -2.67 -0.73
N CYS A 183 0.89 -3.47 -1.33
CA CYS A 183 2.25 -3.69 -0.87
C CYS A 183 3.13 -4.17 -2.01
N HIS A 184 4.44 -3.98 -1.87
CA HIS A 184 5.44 -4.44 -2.80
C HIS A 184 6.25 -5.56 -2.15
N ASP A 185 6.37 -6.70 -2.80
CA ASP A 185 7.06 -7.87 -2.24
C ASP A 185 8.59 -7.87 -2.51
N GLY A 186 9.08 -6.86 -3.22
CA GLY A 186 10.45 -6.75 -3.71
C GLY A 186 10.56 -6.97 -5.21
N LYS A 187 9.60 -7.64 -5.81
CA LYS A 187 9.55 -7.93 -7.26
C LYS A 187 8.47 -7.14 -7.97
N ALA A 188 7.27 -7.06 -7.40
CA ALA A 188 6.14 -6.35 -7.99
C ALA A 188 5.14 -5.87 -6.94
N TRP A 189 4.23 -4.99 -7.35
CA TRP A 189 3.11 -4.53 -6.54
C TRP A 189 1.98 -5.55 -6.49
N LEU A 190 1.47 -5.76 -5.28
CA LEU A 190 0.18 -6.37 -5.02
C LEU A 190 -0.82 -5.27 -4.67
N HIS A 191 -1.98 -5.27 -5.32
CA HIS A 191 -3.12 -4.43 -4.98
C HIS A 191 -4.32 -5.31 -4.66
N VAL A 192 -4.95 -5.05 -3.53
CA VAL A 192 -6.21 -5.67 -3.13
C VAL A 192 -7.31 -4.64 -3.27
N CYS A 193 -8.25 -4.86 -4.16
CA CYS A 193 -9.27 -3.91 -4.55
C CYS A 193 -10.66 -4.49 -4.29
N ILE A 194 -11.42 -3.84 -3.41
CA ILE A 194 -12.77 -4.29 -3.04
C ILE A 194 -13.78 -3.31 -3.59
N THR A 195 -14.73 -3.81 -4.35
CA THR A 195 -15.86 -3.06 -4.90
C THR A 195 -17.08 -3.97 -5.07
N GLY A 196 -18.20 -3.38 -5.40
CA GLY A 196 -19.47 -4.08 -5.57
C GLY A 196 -20.52 -3.64 -4.55
N ASN A 197 -21.60 -4.39 -4.47
CA ASN A 197 -22.68 -4.12 -3.52
C ASN A 197 -22.25 -4.45 -2.09
N ASP A 198 -22.78 -3.74 -1.11
CA ASP A 198 -22.49 -3.93 0.30
C ASP A 198 -22.71 -5.38 0.78
N ASN A 199 -23.71 -6.05 0.25
CA ASN A 199 -24.04 -7.43 0.58
C ASN A 199 -23.40 -8.48 -0.33
N ASN A 200 -22.64 -8.09 -1.33
CA ASN A 200 -22.02 -9.02 -2.28
C ASN A 200 -20.79 -8.40 -2.96
N ALA A 201 -19.87 -7.87 -2.18
CA ALA A 201 -18.63 -7.29 -2.69
C ALA A 201 -17.63 -8.37 -3.11
N THR A 202 -16.71 -8.00 -3.99
CA THR A 202 -15.62 -8.85 -4.45
C THR A 202 -14.30 -8.14 -4.21
N ALA A 203 -13.34 -8.86 -3.64
CA ALA A 203 -11.95 -8.45 -3.54
C ALA A 203 -11.14 -9.04 -4.70
N SER A 204 -10.51 -8.19 -5.48
CA SER A 204 -9.62 -8.56 -6.58
C SER A 204 -8.18 -8.44 -6.14
N PHE A 205 -7.36 -9.44 -6.47
CA PHE A 205 -5.93 -9.47 -6.18
C PHE A 205 -5.16 -9.25 -7.48
N ILE A 206 -4.60 -8.05 -7.62
CA ILE A 206 -3.86 -7.61 -8.80
C ILE A 206 -2.38 -7.64 -8.47
N TYR A 207 -1.62 -8.43 -9.20
CA TYR A 207 -0.19 -8.56 -9.04
C TYR A 207 0.54 -8.30 -10.35
N ASN A 208 1.56 -7.45 -10.29
CA ASN A 208 2.32 -7.04 -11.47
C ASN A 208 1.43 -6.55 -12.63
N GLY A 209 0.38 -5.79 -12.28
CA GLY A 209 -0.57 -5.22 -13.22
C GLY A 209 -1.61 -6.18 -13.79
N ARG A 210 -1.72 -7.41 -13.27
CA ARG A 210 -2.66 -8.44 -13.76
C ARG A 210 -3.57 -8.93 -12.64
N LEU A 211 -4.81 -9.19 -12.98
CA LEU A 211 -5.74 -9.87 -12.08
C LEU A 211 -5.33 -11.34 -11.97
N VAL A 212 -4.93 -11.77 -10.77
CA VAL A 212 -4.45 -13.13 -10.51
C VAL A 212 -5.50 -13.94 -9.76
N ASP A 213 -6.16 -13.37 -8.77
CA ASP A 213 -7.13 -14.07 -7.94
C ASP A 213 -8.22 -13.12 -7.45
N SER A 214 -9.27 -13.69 -6.89
CA SER A 214 -10.36 -12.95 -6.27
C SER A 214 -11.01 -13.74 -5.16
N ILE A 215 -11.69 -13.05 -4.24
CA ILE A 215 -12.51 -13.65 -3.20
C ILE A 215 -13.78 -12.82 -3.03
N GLY A 216 -14.91 -13.50 -2.87
CA GLY A 216 -16.20 -12.87 -2.62
C GLY A 216 -16.49 -12.68 -1.13
N SER A 217 -17.45 -11.84 -0.84
CA SER A 217 -17.97 -11.62 0.51
C SER A 217 -18.44 -12.92 1.15
N TRP A 218 -17.96 -13.22 2.35
CA TRP A 218 -18.29 -14.47 3.08
C TRP A 218 -19.38 -14.30 4.14
N SER A 219 -19.62 -13.08 4.62
CA SER A 219 -20.69 -12.77 5.59
C SER A 219 -21.73 -11.80 5.04
N LYS A 220 -21.61 -11.43 3.77
CA LYS A 220 -22.57 -10.58 3.05
C LYS A 220 -22.87 -9.23 3.74
N ASN A 221 -21.86 -8.64 4.37
CA ASN A 221 -22.00 -7.38 5.11
C ASN A 221 -20.74 -6.54 5.04
N ILE A 222 -20.51 -5.93 3.89
CA ILE A 222 -19.44 -4.99 3.60
C ILE A 222 -18.05 -5.60 3.84
N LEU A 223 -17.62 -6.44 2.90
CA LEU A 223 -16.24 -6.91 2.85
C LEU A 223 -15.30 -5.70 2.73
N ARG A 224 -14.33 -5.59 3.62
CA ARG A 224 -13.44 -4.44 3.72
C ARG A 224 -12.05 -4.87 4.16
N THR A 225 -11.05 -4.03 3.93
CA THR A 225 -9.67 -4.35 4.24
C THR A 225 -8.94 -3.21 4.93
N GLN A 226 -7.63 -3.18 4.89
CA GLN A 226 -6.77 -2.40 5.77
C GLN A 226 -6.80 -0.88 5.56
N GLU A 227 -7.07 -0.40 4.37
CA GLU A 227 -6.90 1.02 4.02
C GLU A 227 -5.47 1.53 4.34
N SER A 228 -4.50 0.64 4.26
CA SER A 228 -3.08 0.87 4.46
C SER A 228 -2.27 -0.25 3.80
N GLU A 229 -0.93 -0.18 3.91
CA GLU A 229 -0.10 -1.19 3.29
C GLU A 229 -0.31 -2.58 3.90
N CYS A 230 -0.32 -3.60 3.06
CA CYS A 230 -0.10 -4.98 3.46
C CYS A 230 1.41 -5.22 3.68
N VAL A 231 1.77 -6.37 4.17
CA VAL A 231 3.18 -6.71 4.44
C VAL A 231 3.51 -8.05 3.83
N CYS A 232 4.65 -8.13 3.15
CA CYS A 232 5.15 -9.34 2.53
C CYS A 232 6.43 -9.81 3.21
N ILE A 233 6.44 -11.06 3.68
CA ILE A 233 7.62 -11.72 4.26
C ILE A 233 8.04 -12.87 3.35
N ASN A 234 9.26 -12.80 2.82
CA ASN A 234 9.79 -13.83 1.92
C ASN A 234 8.84 -14.18 0.75
N GLY A 235 8.19 -13.16 0.19
CA GLY A 235 7.27 -13.32 -0.92
C GLY A 235 5.82 -13.67 -0.55
N THR A 236 5.53 -13.99 0.69
CA THR A 236 4.16 -14.21 1.18
C THR A 236 3.61 -12.94 1.77
N CYS A 237 2.58 -12.38 1.15
CA CYS A 237 1.90 -11.17 1.59
C CYS A 237 0.70 -11.53 2.47
N THR A 238 0.49 -10.76 3.53
CA THR A 238 -0.65 -10.94 4.43
C THR A 238 -1.59 -9.75 4.33
N VAL A 239 -2.87 -10.02 4.18
CA VAL A 239 -3.92 -8.99 4.11
C VAL A 239 -4.99 -9.33 5.13
N VAL A 240 -5.31 -8.39 6.00
CA VAL A 240 -6.38 -8.54 6.99
C VAL A 240 -7.68 -7.99 6.39
N MET A 241 -8.68 -8.83 6.33
CA MET A 241 -9.98 -8.50 5.74
C MET A 241 -11.11 -8.82 6.73
N THR A 242 -12.11 -7.96 6.77
CA THR A 242 -13.25 -8.10 7.66
C THR A 242 -14.55 -8.04 6.88
N ASP A 243 -15.46 -8.94 7.20
CA ASP A 243 -16.82 -8.97 6.66
C ASP A 243 -17.78 -9.21 7.84
N GLY A 244 -18.80 -8.39 7.99
CA GLY A 244 -19.72 -8.47 9.09
C GLY A 244 -20.01 -7.12 9.72
N SER A 245 -20.67 -7.12 10.88
CA SER A 245 -21.13 -5.91 11.54
C SER A 245 -20.00 -4.92 11.86
N ALA A 246 -20.26 -3.65 11.71
CA ALA A 246 -19.40 -2.55 12.18
C ALA A 246 -19.61 -2.22 13.66
N SER A 247 -20.67 -2.73 14.29
CA SER A 247 -21.05 -2.45 15.68
C SER A 247 -21.40 -3.73 16.45
N GLY A 248 -20.91 -4.86 16.00
CA GLY A 248 -21.16 -6.16 16.58
C GLY A 248 -20.15 -7.19 16.08
N LYS A 249 -20.52 -8.46 16.19
CA LYS A 249 -19.67 -9.54 15.72
C LYS A 249 -19.40 -9.44 14.23
N ALA A 250 -18.13 -9.49 13.87
CA ALA A 250 -17.66 -9.53 12.48
C ALA A 250 -16.76 -10.75 12.26
N ASP A 251 -16.65 -11.18 11.02
CA ASP A 251 -15.83 -12.30 10.61
C ASP A 251 -14.56 -11.78 9.93
N THR A 252 -13.48 -11.76 10.67
CA THR A 252 -12.17 -11.28 10.20
C THR A 252 -11.31 -12.46 9.78
N LYS A 253 -10.74 -12.36 8.59
CA LYS A 253 -9.84 -13.36 8.02
C LYS A 253 -8.53 -12.72 7.61
N ILE A 254 -7.46 -13.49 7.73
CA ILE A 254 -6.14 -13.13 7.25
C ILE A 254 -5.86 -13.95 5.99
N VAL A 255 -5.68 -13.26 4.89
CA VAL A 255 -5.46 -13.86 3.57
C VAL A 255 -3.98 -13.83 3.26
N PHE A 256 -3.40 -15.00 3.01
CA PHE A 256 -1.99 -15.16 2.61
C PHE A 256 -1.91 -15.29 1.10
N VAL A 257 -1.08 -14.46 0.51
CA VAL A 257 -1.02 -14.27 -0.94
C VAL A 257 0.42 -14.39 -1.41
N GLU A 258 0.66 -15.19 -2.45
CA GLU A 258 1.96 -15.32 -3.12
C GLU A 258 1.80 -14.99 -4.60
N GLU A 259 2.52 -13.97 -5.05
CA GLU A 259 2.45 -13.46 -6.43
C GLU A 259 1.00 -13.22 -6.91
N GLY A 260 0.17 -12.68 -6.03
CA GLY A 260 -1.23 -12.39 -6.30
C GLY A 260 -2.20 -13.54 -6.10
N LYS A 261 -1.73 -14.75 -5.91
CA LYS A 261 -2.58 -15.94 -5.69
C LYS A 261 -2.78 -16.20 -4.20
N ILE A 262 -4.02 -16.40 -3.79
CA ILE A 262 -4.36 -16.79 -2.43
C ILE A 262 -3.89 -18.22 -2.18
N VAL A 263 -3.01 -18.39 -1.19
CA VAL A 263 -2.44 -19.71 -0.83
C VAL A 263 -2.99 -20.25 0.47
N HIS A 264 -3.47 -19.38 1.38
CA HIS A 264 -4.08 -19.78 2.63
C HIS A 264 -5.00 -18.69 3.17
N ILE A 265 -6.00 -19.06 3.92
CA ILE A 265 -6.89 -18.15 4.64
C ILE A 265 -7.01 -18.65 6.09
N SER A 266 -6.61 -17.78 7.04
CA SER A 266 -6.78 -18.05 8.46
C SER A 266 -7.90 -17.18 9.02
N THR A 267 -8.67 -17.73 9.95
CA THR A 267 -9.66 -16.97 10.69
C THR A 267 -9.01 -16.31 11.90
N LEU A 268 -9.39 -15.08 12.22
CA LEU A 268 -8.95 -14.37 13.41
C LEU A 268 -9.21 -15.22 14.65
N SER A 269 -8.19 -15.36 15.50
CA SER A 269 -8.26 -16.05 16.78
C SER A 269 -7.55 -15.21 17.85
N GLY A 270 -7.86 -15.50 19.12
CA GLY A 270 -7.33 -14.77 20.26
C GLY A 270 -8.39 -13.89 20.93
N SER A 271 -7.96 -12.89 21.70
CA SER A 271 -8.86 -12.11 22.54
C SER A 271 -9.46 -10.86 21.89
N ALA A 272 -9.02 -10.46 20.70
CA ALA A 272 -9.63 -9.36 19.96
C ALA A 272 -11.08 -9.72 19.57
N GLN A 273 -12.00 -8.81 19.84
CA GLN A 273 -13.43 -9.07 19.61
C GLN A 273 -13.96 -8.41 18.35
N HIS A 274 -13.33 -7.33 17.89
CA HIS A 274 -13.64 -6.66 16.64
C HIS A 274 -12.38 -6.05 16.05
N VAL A 275 -12.10 -6.31 14.79
CA VAL A 275 -10.89 -5.90 14.10
C VAL A 275 -11.25 -5.32 12.74
N GLU A 276 -10.89 -4.08 12.52
CA GLU A 276 -11.05 -3.37 11.26
C GLU A 276 -9.84 -2.49 10.97
N GLU A 277 -9.63 -2.17 9.70
CA GLU A 277 -8.71 -1.13 9.25
C GLU A 277 -7.32 -1.25 9.90
N CYS A 278 -6.74 -2.44 9.80
CA CYS A 278 -5.45 -2.73 10.43
C CYS A 278 -4.30 -1.94 9.81
N SER A 279 -3.44 -1.41 10.65
CA SER A 279 -2.14 -0.84 10.29
C SER A 279 -1.06 -1.87 10.62
N CYS A 280 -0.49 -2.47 9.58
CA CYS A 280 0.41 -3.59 9.70
C CYS A 280 1.86 -3.21 9.41
N TYR A 281 2.77 -3.87 10.07
CA TYR A 281 4.20 -3.69 9.87
C TYR A 281 4.94 -5.01 9.99
N PRO A 282 6.08 -5.17 9.30
CA PRO A 282 6.88 -6.37 9.45
C PRO A 282 7.45 -6.46 10.87
N ARG A 283 7.22 -7.58 11.49
CA ARG A 283 7.79 -7.99 12.78
C ARG A 283 8.43 -9.35 12.58
N PHE A 284 9.50 -9.34 11.78
CA PHE A 284 10.16 -10.55 11.30
C PHE A 284 10.38 -11.59 12.43
N PRO A 285 10.04 -12.88 12.23
CA PRO A 285 9.67 -13.52 10.95
C PRO A 285 8.19 -13.45 10.57
N GLY A 286 7.39 -12.66 11.25
CA GLY A 286 5.96 -12.49 10.98
C GLY A 286 5.55 -11.05 10.72
N VAL A 287 4.26 -10.81 10.89
CA VAL A 287 3.62 -9.50 10.69
C VAL A 287 2.82 -9.16 11.94
N ARG A 288 2.89 -7.91 12.34
CA ARG A 288 2.11 -7.37 13.47
C ARG A 288 1.22 -6.24 12.98
N CYS A 289 -0.01 -6.24 13.40
CA CYS A 289 -0.98 -5.21 13.05
C CYS A 289 -1.56 -4.59 14.31
N VAL A 290 -1.79 -3.28 14.28
CA VAL A 290 -2.59 -2.56 15.26
C VAL A 290 -3.80 -2.01 14.55
N CYS A 291 -5.00 -2.30 15.06
CA CYS A 291 -6.24 -2.15 14.33
C CYS A 291 -7.23 -1.24 15.06
N ARG A 292 -8.46 -1.25 14.60
CA ARG A 292 -9.60 -0.53 15.18
C ARG A 292 -10.62 -1.53 15.69
N ASP A 293 -11.03 -1.39 16.95
CA ASP A 293 -12.22 -2.04 17.49
C ASP A 293 -13.39 -1.06 17.37
N ASN A 294 -14.25 -1.29 16.41
CA ASN A 294 -15.39 -0.41 16.16
C ASN A 294 -16.62 -0.79 16.98
N TRP A 295 -16.49 -1.73 17.91
CA TRP A 295 -17.61 -2.29 18.66
C TRP A 295 -17.56 -1.96 20.16
N LYS A 296 -16.52 -2.41 20.87
CA LYS A 296 -16.49 -2.38 22.33
C LYS A 296 -15.41 -1.51 22.95
N GLY A 297 -14.29 -1.29 22.29
CA GLY A 297 -13.14 -0.68 22.92
C GLY A 297 -12.63 0.58 22.25
N SER A 298 -11.99 1.42 23.05
CA SER A 298 -11.15 2.53 22.58
C SER A 298 -9.65 2.19 22.64
N ASN A 299 -9.28 1.07 23.27
CA ASN A 299 -7.97 0.47 23.13
C ASN A 299 -7.89 -0.31 21.82
N ARG A 300 -6.74 -0.26 21.16
CA ARG A 300 -6.59 -0.86 19.84
C ARG A 300 -6.24 -2.34 19.90
N PRO A 301 -6.90 -3.18 19.09
CA PRO A 301 -6.52 -4.57 18.94
C PRO A 301 -5.15 -4.72 18.29
N ILE A 302 -4.44 -5.78 18.66
CA ILE A 302 -3.21 -6.26 18.03
C ILE A 302 -3.51 -7.59 17.36
N VAL A 303 -3.01 -7.76 16.15
CA VAL A 303 -3.05 -9.04 15.43
C VAL A 303 -1.62 -9.43 15.10
N ASP A 304 -1.17 -10.55 15.64
CA ASP A 304 0.12 -11.16 15.35
C ASP A 304 -0.07 -12.31 14.37
N ILE A 305 0.63 -12.23 13.26
CA ILE A 305 0.52 -13.17 12.14
C ILE A 305 1.84 -13.91 11.99
N SER A 306 1.82 -15.23 12.14
CA SER A 306 2.95 -16.08 11.78
C SER A 306 2.85 -16.48 10.32
N VAL A 307 3.76 -15.98 9.51
CA VAL A 307 3.74 -16.25 8.06
C VAL A 307 4.13 -17.71 7.76
N LYS A 308 4.98 -18.31 8.60
CA LYS A 308 5.48 -19.67 8.38
C LYS A 308 4.41 -20.76 8.54
N ASN A 309 3.59 -20.65 9.57
CA ASN A 309 2.59 -21.68 9.92
C ASN A 309 1.15 -21.18 9.86
N TYR A 310 0.93 -19.95 9.37
CA TYR A 310 -0.38 -19.34 9.21
C TYR A 310 -1.18 -19.15 10.50
N SER A 311 -0.52 -19.18 11.65
CA SER A 311 -1.19 -19.01 12.95
C SER A 311 -1.41 -17.53 13.26
N ILE A 312 -2.53 -17.25 13.92
CA ILE A 312 -2.97 -15.91 14.29
C ILE A 312 -3.15 -15.87 15.80
N VAL A 313 -2.59 -14.84 16.42
CA VAL A 313 -2.81 -14.48 17.81
C VAL A 313 -3.29 -13.05 17.87
N SER A 314 -4.29 -12.76 18.68
CA SER A 314 -4.77 -11.40 18.87
C SER A 314 -4.90 -11.02 20.34
N SER A 315 -4.74 -9.74 20.60
CA SER A 315 -4.79 -9.13 21.91
C SER A 315 -5.13 -7.65 21.77
N TYR A 316 -4.87 -6.86 22.80
CA TYR A 316 -5.03 -5.41 22.75
C TYR A 316 -3.74 -4.73 23.21
N VAL A 317 -3.53 -3.50 22.76
CA VAL A 317 -2.43 -2.65 23.27
C VAL A 317 -2.63 -2.44 24.76
N CYS A 318 -1.57 -2.68 25.54
CA CYS A 318 -1.61 -2.63 27.00
C CYS A 318 -1.67 -1.20 27.56
N SER A 319 -1.17 -0.23 26.80
CA SER A 319 -1.11 1.18 27.22
C SER A 319 -2.45 1.71 27.70
N GLY A 320 -2.47 2.32 28.89
CA GLY A 320 -3.63 3.03 29.42
C GLY A 320 -3.91 4.36 28.71
N LEU A 321 -2.96 4.87 27.93
CA LEU A 321 -3.17 5.94 26.98
C LEU A 321 -3.68 5.32 25.68
N VAL A 322 -4.99 5.28 25.53
CA VAL A 322 -5.62 4.60 24.41
C VAL A 322 -5.59 5.43 23.13
N GLY A 323 -5.57 4.78 21.98
CA GLY A 323 -5.29 5.42 20.70
C GLY A 323 -6.49 5.73 19.84
N ASP A 324 -7.68 5.24 20.18
CA ASP A 324 -8.87 5.42 19.34
C ASP A 324 -9.58 6.77 19.64
N THR A 325 -10.45 7.15 18.75
CA THR A 325 -11.32 8.33 18.85
C THR A 325 -12.73 7.94 18.40
N PRO A 326 -13.78 8.05 19.23
CA PRO A 326 -13.78 8.65 20.58
C PRO A 326 -13.14 7.78 21.66
N ARG A 327 -12.74 8.42 22.74
CA ARG A 327 -12.18 7.78 23.93
C ARG A 327 -12.48 8.57 25.18
N LYS A 328 -12.33 7.98 26.35
CA LYS A 328 -12.34 8.71 27.62
C LYS A 328 -11.02 9.46 27.82
N GLY A 329 -11.01 10.45 28.72
CA GLY A 329 -9.79 11.15 29.11
C GLY A 329 -8.78 10.23 29.80
N ASP A 330 -7.50 10.54 29.68
CA ASP A 330 -6.37 9.70 30.15
C ASP A 330 -6.39 9.39 31.63
N SER A 331 -6.92 10.30 32.45
CA SER A 331 -7.02 10.11 33.89
C SER A 331 -8.03 9.05 34.35
N VAL A 332 -8.99 8.75 33.51
CA VAL A 332 -10.08 7.80 33.79
C VAL A 332 -10.11 6.60 32.82
N SER A 333 -9.38 6.69 31.73
CA SER A 333 -9.23 5.57 30.78
C SER A 333 -8.53 4.39 31.42
N SER A 334 -9.01 3.20 31.05
CA SER A 334 -8.35 1.95 31.36
C SER A 334 -8.07 1.16 30.09
N SER A 335 -7.11 0.25 30.17
CA SER A 335 -6.82 -0.71 29.13
C SER A 335 -6.36 -2.02 29.72
N TYR A 336 -6.77 -3.10 29.07
CA TYR A 336 -6.42 -4.46 29.43
C TYR A 336 -5.76 -5.11 28.22
N CYS A 337 -4.60 -5.71 28.42
CA CYS A 337 -3.84 -6.31 27.33
C CYS A 337 -4.63 -7.38 26.52
N LEU A 338 -5.64 -8.00 27.15
CA LEU A 338 -6.38 -9.12 26.56
C LEU A 338 -7.85 -8.85 26.24
N ASN A 339 -8.39 -7.70 26.63
CA ASN A 339 -9.81 -7.42 26.45
C ASN A 339 -10.03 -6.00 25.94
N PRO A 340 -11.15 -5.73 25.23
CA PRO A 340 -11.58 -4.36 25.00
C PRO A 340 -11.91 -3.68 26.33
N ASN A 341 -11.65 -2.37 26.41
CA ASN A 341 -11.87 -1.62 27.63
C ASN A 341 -13.33 -1.25 27.92
N ASN A 342 -14.24 -1.52 26.99
CA ASN A 342 -15.67 -1.18 27.04
C ASN A 342 -15.92 0.32 27.29
N GLU A 343 -15.03 1.18 26.81
CA GLU A 343 -15.09 2.62 26.95
C GLU A 343 -15.27 3.27 25.58
N LYS A 344 -16.35 4.05 25.41
CA LYS A 344 -16.63 4.78 24.16
C LYS A 344 -16.59 3.91 22.88
N GLY A 345 -17.03 2.66 23.00
CA GLY A 345 -17.19 1.79 21.83
C GLY A 345 -18.30 2.25 20.87
N GLY A 346 -18.45 1.53 19.77
CA GLY A 346 -19.48 1.80 18.75
C GLY A 346 -19.06 2.73 17.64
N HIS A 347 -17.87 3.28 17.69
CA HIS A 347 -17.22 4.10 16.67
C HIS A 347 -15.71 4.09 16.85
N GLY A 348 -14.99 4.66 15.91
CA GLY A 348 -13.53 4.70 15.98
C GLY A 348 -12.92 5.46 14.81
N VAL A 349 -11.61 5.40 14.73
CA VAL A 349 -10.79 5.93 13.64
C VAL A 349 -9.64 4.98 13.36
N LYS A 350 -9.26 4.82 12.10
CA LYS A 350 -8.03 4.10 11.76
C LYS A 350 -6.83 4.82 12.37
N GLY A 351 -5.96 4.07 13.03
CA GLY A 351 -4.74 4.58 13.63
C GLY A 351 -3.64 3.53 13.67
N TRP A 352 -2.53 3.88 14.27
CA TRP A 352 -1.34 3.06 14.30
C TRP A 352 -0.67 3.08 15.68
N ALA A 353 0.07 2.05 15.94
CA ALA A 353 1.05 1.95 17.03
C ALA A 353 2.09 0.89 16.62
N PHE A 354 3.24 0.91 17.25
CA PHE A 354 4.22 -0.17 17.09
C PHE A 354 5.04 -0.34 18.38
N ASP A 355 5.52 -1.55 18.59
CA ASP A 355 6.32 -1.90 19.75
C ASP A 355 7.77 -1.43 19.60
N ASP A 356 8.34 -1.05 20.72
CA ASP A 356 9.76 -0.72 20.87
C ASP A 356 10.25 -1.35 22.21
N GLY A 357 10.63 -2.60 22.14
CA GLY A 357 10.87 -3.42 23.34
C GLY A 357 9.59 -3.58 24.15
N ASN A 358 9.59 -3.12 25.40
CA ASN A 358 8.42 -3.10 26.27
C ASN A 358 7.58 -1.83 26.13
N ASP A 359 8.09 -0.84 25.40
CA ASP A 359 7.43 0.43 25.17
C ASP A 359 6.57 0.37 23.92
N VAL A 360 5.67 1.32 23.77
CA VAL A 360 4.85 1.49 22.57
C VAL A 360 4.95 2.92 22.03
N TRP A 361 5.23 3.05 20.75
CA TRP A 361 5.03 4.29 20.02
C TRP A 361 3.61 4.32 19.46
N MET A 362 2.92 5.43 19.61
CA MET A 362 1.57 5.58 19.09
C MET A 362 1.28 7.00 18.65
N GLY A 363 0.34 7.09 17.71
CA GLY A 363 -0.26 8.35 17.28
C GLY A 363 -1.76 8.32 17.55
N ARG A 364 -2.35 9.48 17.82
CA ARG A 364 -3.78 9.63 18.05
C ARG A 364 -4.23 11.07 17.83
N THR A 365 -5.52 11.27 17.68
CA THR A 365 -6.10 12.61 17.70
C THR A 365 -5.87 13.27 19.05
N ILE A 366 -5.65 14.58 19.07
CA ILE A 366 -5.54 15.33 20.33
C ILE A 366 -6.92 15.43 20.99
N ASN A 367 -7.96 15.71 20.20
CA ASN A 367 -9.33 15.72 20.68
C ASN A 367 -9.80 14.28 20.99
N GLU A 368 -10.46 14.10 22.12
CA GLU A 368 -10.89 12.80 22.60
C GLU A 368 -12.16 12.30 21.92
N THR A 369 -12.96 13.18 21.31
CA THR A 369 -14.26 12.86 20.74
C THR A 369 -14.35 13.07 19.24
N SER A 370 -13.49 13.90 18.66
CA SER A 370 -13.52 14.32 17.26
C SER A 370 -12.16 14.12 16.59
N ARG A 371 -12.16 14.02 15.28
CA ARG A 371 -10.95 13.93 14.45
C ARG A 371 -10.31 15.31 14.29
N LEU A 372 -9.81 15.85 15.40
CA LEU A 372 -9.15 17.15 15.52
C LEU A 372 -7.80 16.99 16.19
N GLY A 373 -6.78 17.61 15.59
CA GLY A 373 -5.41 17.52 16.05
C GLY A 373 -4.82 16.13 15.84
N TYR A 374 -3.53 16.02 15.99
CA TYR A 374 -2.80 14.76 15.96
C TYR A 374 -1.51 14.87 16.74
N GLU A 375 -1.23 13.89 17.57
CA GLU A 375 -0.04 13.81 18.40
C GLU A 375 0.59 12.42 18.33
N THR A 376 1.89 12.36 18.56
CA THR A 376 2.64 11.11 18.73
C THR A 376 3.40 11.14 20.05
N PHE A 377 3.56 10.00 20.67
CA PHE A 377 4.37 9.83 21.87
C PHE A 377 4.73 8.36 22.09
N LYS A 378 5.69 8.15 22.96
CA LYS A 378 6.04 6.82 23.45
C LYS A 378 5.48 6.62 24.87
N VAL A 379 4.88 5.45 25.12
CA VAL A 379 4.42 5.06 26.46
C VAL A 379 5.39 4.04 27.04
N ILE A 380 6.03 4.37 28.14
CA ILE A 380 6.96 3.49 28.82
C ILE A 380 6.21 2.26 29.35
N GLU A 381 6.73 1.08 29.03
CA GLU A 381 6.09 -0.23 29.31
C GLU A 381 4.70 -0.41 28.67
N GLY A 382 4.32 0.45 27.74
CA GLY A 382 2.98 0.47 27.14
C GLY A 382 2.64 -0.73 26.29
N TRP A 383 3.63 -1.51 25.88
CA TRP A 383 3.43 -2.74 25.13
C TRP A 383 3.25 -3.97 26.04
N SER A 384 3.86 -3.99 27.21
CA SER A 384 3.93 -5.17 28.07
C SER A 384 3.13 -5.06 29.37
N LYS A 385 2.86 -3.84 29.87
CA LYS A 385 2.22 -3.62 31.14
C LYS A 385 0.84 -2.98 31.01
N ALA A 386 -0.16 -3.68 31.52
CA ALA A 386 -1.53 -3.20 31.51
C ALA A 386 -1.67 -1.83 32.17
N ASN A 387 -2.44 -0.96 31.54
CA ASN A 387 -2.79 0.36 32.05
C ASN A 387 -1.60 1.31 32.33
N SER A 388 -0.48 1.12 31.65
CA SER A 388 0.67 2.01 31.73
C SER A 388 0.36 3.39 31.13
N LYS A 389 0.81 4.47 31.81
CA LYS A 389 0.44 5.85 31.43
C LYS A 389 1.60 6.82 31.34
N LEU A 390 2.83 6.38 31.56
CA LEU A 390 3.98 7.25 31.48
C LEU A 390 4.37 7.53 30.04
N GLN A 391 4.02 8.70 29.54
CA GLN A 391 4.37 9.11 28.18
C GLN A 391 5.68 9.92 28.16
N THR A 392 6.40 9.79 27.06
CA THR A 392 7.61 10.55 26.75
C THR A 392 7.69 10.86 25.25
N ASN A 393 8.55 11.81 24.90
CA ASN A 393 8.82 12.17 23.50
C ASN A 393 7.55 12.58 22.72
N ARG A 394 6.67 13.34 23.38
CA ARG A 394 5.45 13.82 22.74
C ARG A 394 5.76 14.86 21.67
N GLN A 395 5.16 14.70 20.51
CA GLN A 395 5.17 15.66 19.41
C GLN A 395 3.74 15.99 18.98
N VAL A 396 3.50 17.25 18.68
CA VAL A 396 2.29 17.68 17.97
C VAL A 396 2.57 17.64 16.48
N ILE A 397 1.72 16.96 15.75
CA ILE A 397 1.77 16.86 14.29
C ILE A 397 0.77 17.84 13.67
N VAL A 398 -0.44 17.87 14.21
CA VAL A 398 -1.51 18.78 13.82
C VAL A 398 -2.09 19.38 15.12
N GLU A 399 -2.17 20.70 15.18
CA GLU A 399 -2.71 21.42 16.33
C GLU A 399 -4.15 20.99 16.66
N LYS A 400 -4.51 21.09 17.92
CA LYS A 400 -5.78 20.58 18.49
C LYS A 400 -7.04 21.09 17.82
N GLY A 401 -7.02 22.23 17.15
CA GLY A 401 -8.16 22.84 16.47
C GLY A 401 -8.26 22.52 14.99
N ASP A 402 -7.22 21.94 14.41
CA ASP A 402 -7.13 21.63 12.99
C ASP A 402 -7.61 20.22 12.68
N ARG A 403 -8.16 20.04 11.47
CA ARG A 403 -8.74 18.79 11.03
C ARG A 403 -7.69 17.70 10.80
N SER A 404 -7.98 16.53 11.28
CA SER A 404 -7.22 15.30 11.01
C SER A 404 -8.17 14.20 10.51
N GLY A 405 -7.79 12.95 10.61
CA GLY A 405 -8.58 11.83 10.12
C GLY A 405 -7.92 10.50 10.39
N TYR A 406 -7.95 9.61 9.41
CA TYR A 406 -7.28 8.33 9.45
C TYR A 406 -5.77 8.52 9.52
N SER A 407 -5.12 7.58 10.15
CA SER A 407 -3.67 7.47 10.13
C SER A 407 -3.25 6.01 10.03
N GLY A 408 -2.07 5.76 9.54
CA GLY A 408 -1.55 4.43 9.39
C GLY A 408 -0.03 4.42 9.31
N ILE A 409 0.53 3.22 9.43
CA ILE A 409 1.96 2.97 9.42
C ILE A 409 2.41 2.45 8.06
N PHE A 410 3.64 2.74 7.70
CA PHE A 410 4.37 2.02 6.67
C PHE A 410 5.83 1.88 7.10
N SER A 411 6.50 0.88 6.57
CA SER A 411 7.87 0.58 6.93
C SER A 411 8.79 0.79 5.75
N VAL A 412 10.00 1.26 6.04
CA VAL A 412 11.03 1.51 5.04
C VAL A 412 12.25 0.65 5.35
N GLU A 413 12.69 -0.11 4.37
CA GLU A 413 13.88 -0.92 4.48
C GLU A 413 15.14 -0.04 4.35
N GLY A 414 15.82 0.18 5.47
CA GLY A 414 17.11 0.84 5.50
C GLY A 414 18.27 -0.12 5.24
N LYS A 415 19.49 0.41 5.15
CA LYS A 415 20.69 -0.42 4.93
C LYS A 415 21.00 -1.35 6.10
N SER A 416 20.78 -0.87 7.34
CA SER A 416 21.12 -1.59 8.57
C SER A 416 19.95 -1.80 9.52
N CYS A 417 18.84 -1.14 9.29
CA CYS A 417 17.66 -1.22 10.16
C CYS A 417 16.37 -0.95 9.38
N ILE A 418 15.25 -1.36 9.95
CA ILE A 418 13.92 -1.10 9.41
C ILE A 418 13.35 0.14 10.10
N ASN A 419 13.03 1.17 9.32
CA ASN A 419 12.44 2.39 9.85
C ASN A 419 10.89 2.31 9.82
N ARG A 420 10.26 3.03 10.75
CA ARG A 420 8.80 3.18 10.81
C ARG A 420 8.42 4.59 10.47
N CYS A 421 7.47 4.71 9.57
CA CYS A 421 6.89 5.97 9.15
C CYS A 421 5.37 5.90 9.33
N PHE A 422 4.72 7.05 9.40
CA PHE A 422 3.26 7.12 9.41
C PHE A 422 2.77 8.28 8.56
N TYR A 423 1.53 8.18 8.14
CA TYR A 423 0.80 9.25 7.46
C TYR A 423 -0.42 9.64 8.28
N VAL A 424 -0.87 10.87 8.09
CA VAL A 424 -2.12 11.39 8.65
C VAL A 424 -2.95 11.97 7.53
N GLU A 425 -4.19 11.50 7.45
CA GLU A 425 -5.22 12.03 6.56
C GLU A 425 -5.76 13.34 7.15
N LEU A 426 -5.69 14.42 6.38
CA LEU A 426 -6.23 15.72 6.77
C LEU A 426 -7.54 15.94 6.04
N ILE A 427 -8.65 15.51 6.66
CA ILE A 427 -9.98 15.56 6.06
C ILE A 427 -10.51 16.98 6.09
N ARG A 428 -11.05 17.44 4.95
CA ARG A 428 -11.72 18.73 4.83
C ARG A 428 -13.12 18.57 4.23
N GLY A 429 -13.99 19.51 4.51
CA GLY A 429 -15.34 19.54 3.98
C GLY A 429 -16.38 18.88 4.89
N ARG A 430 -17.39 18.30 4.27
CA ARG A 430 -18.48 17.62 4.98
C ARG A 430 -17.95 16.42 5.80
N LYS A 431 -18.48 16.14 7.00
CA LYS A 431 -19.70 16.68 7.65
C LYS A 431 -19.46 17.94 8.48
N GLU A 432 -18.23 18.25 8.85
CA GLU A 432 -17.91 19.30 9.84
C GLU A 432 -17.82 20.69 9.22
N GLU A 433 -17.31 20.81 8.02
CA GLU A 433 -17.20 22.07 7.30
C GLU A 433 -18.38 22.21 6.32
N THR A 434 -19.45 22.84 6.81
CA THR A 434 -20.75 22.84 6.14
C THR A 434 -20.90 23.84 5.01
N ARG A 435 -19.90 24.73 4.80
CA ARG A 435 -19.89 25.68 3.69
C ARG A 435 -19.81 24.98 2.33
N VAL A 436 -19.13 23.87 2.27
CA VAL A 436 -18.92 23.09 1.03
C VAL A 436 -19.74 21.79 1.07
N TRP A 437 -20.00 21.22 -0.11
CA TRP A 437 -20.79 19.98 -0.27
C TRP A 437 -19.93 18.75 -0.50
N TRP A 438 -18.63 18.92 -0.66
CA TRP A 438 -17.66 17.84 -0.89
C TRP A 438 -16.96 17.45 0.40
N THR A 439 -16.38 16.26 0.38
CA THR A 439 -15.43 15.76 1.37
C THR A 439 -14.19 15.27 0.65
N SER A 440 -13.03 15.77 1.02
CA SER A 440 -11.77 15.34 0.46
C SER A 440 -10.66 15.47 1.51
N ASN A 441 -9.43 15.13 1.16
CA ASN A 441 -8.32 15.19 2.08
C ASN A 441 -7.02 15.61 1.40
N SER A 442 -6.10 16.11 2.20
CA SER A 442 -4.66 16.09 1.95
C SER A 442 -3.97 15.11 2.90
N ILE A 443 -2.68 14.94 2.75
CA ILE A 443 -1.88 13.99 3.54
C ILE A 443 -0.60 14.64 4.04
N VAL A 444 -0.19 14.29 5.25
CA VAL A 444 1.13 14.60 5.79
C VAL A 444 1.81 13.30 6.22
N VAL A 445 3.09 13.20 5.98
CA VAL A 445 3.88 11.99 6.21
C VAL A 445 5.10 12.32 7.08
N PHE A 446 5.33 11.49 8.08
CA PHE A 446 6.45 11.58 9.01
C PHE A 446 7.20 10.25 9.06
N CYS A 447 8.52 10.34 9.21
CA CYS A 447 9.35 9.15 9.39
C CYS A 447 10.15 9.21 10.67
N GLY A 448 10.37 8.04 11.28
CA GLY A 448 11.15 7.91 12.51
C GLY A 448 12.58 8.41 12.33
N THR A 449 13.10 9.03 13.36
CA THR A 449 14.48 9.52 13.42
C THR A 449 15.08 9.29 14.80
N SER A 450 16.40 9.08 14.84
CA SER A 450 17.18 9.05 16.07
C SER A 450 17.87 10.41 16.34
N GLY A 451 17.76 11.34 15.38
CA GLY A 451 18.33 12.68 15.48
C GLY A 451 17.40 13.68 16.18
N THR A 452 17.76 14.94 16.07
CA THR A 452 16.92 16.05 16.52
C THR A 452 15.84 16.35 15.49
N TYR A 453 14.67 16.69 15.96
CA TYR A 453 13.55 17.15 15.15
C TYR A 453 12.98 18.43 15.76
N GLY A 454 12.52 19.34 14.89
CA GLY A 454 11.91 20.59 15.32
C GLY A 454 10.49 20.42 15.84
N THR A 455 10.02 21.40 16.58
CA THR A 455 8.60 21.56 16.93
C THR A 455 7.89 22.30 15.80
N GLY A 456 6.61 21.98 15.58
CA GLY A 456 5.81 22.61 14.55
C GLY A 456 4.39 22.07 14.51
N SER A 457 3.69 22.44 13.48
CA SER A 457 2.37 21.90 13.17
C SER A 457 2.19 21.86 11.65
N TRP A 458 1.59 20.78 11.17
CA TRP A 458 1.44 20.53 9.74
C TRP A 458 -0.04 20.26 9.37
N PRO A 459 -0.92 21.23 9.58
CA PRO A 459 -2.32 21.11 9.19
C PRO A 459 -2.48 21.14 7.68
N ASP A 460 -3.68 20.88 7.18
CA ASP A 460 -4.01 21.08 5.77
C ASP A 460 -3.74 22.51 5.33
N GLY A 461 -4.19 23.48 6.10
CA GLY A 461 -3.88 24.89 5.93
C GLY A 461 -4.65 25.58 4.80
N ALA A 462 -5.49 24.89 4.04
CA ALA A 462 -6.35 25.53 3.05
C ALA A 462 -7.44 26.37 3.74
N ASP A 463 -7.72 27.55 3.18
CA ASP A 463 -8.87 28.35 3.64
C ASP A 463 -10.13 27.83 2.96
N ILE A 464 -11.02 27.22 3.75
CA ILE A 464 -12.29 26.67 3.25
C ILE A 464 -13.17 27.72 2.55
N ASN A 465 -13.03 29.00 2.93
CA ASN A 465 -13.80 30.09 2.34
C ASN A 465 -13.38 30.40 0.89
N LEU A 466 -12.18 29.97 0.50
CA LEU A 466 -11.65 30.16 -0.85
C LEU A 466 -11.84 28.92 -1.73
N MET A 467 -12.34 27.83 -1.18
CA MET A 467 -12.55 26.59 -1.92
C MET A 467 -13.88 26.60 -2.69
N PRO A 468 -13.97 25.85 -3.80
CA PRO A 468 -15.25 25.62 -4.47
C PRO A 468 -16.29 25.04 -3.52
N ILE A 469 -17.56 25.39 -3.72
CA ILE A 469 -18.68 24.95 -2.89
C ILE A 469 -19.18 23.57 -3.32
#